data_7b55d3a15f4fb541c910c2cd808a98d1
#
_entry.id   7b55d3a15f4fb541c910c2cd808a98d1
#
_cell.length_a   1.000
_cell.length_b   1.000
_cell.length_c   1.000
_cell.angle_alpha   90.00
_cell.angle_beta   90.00
_cell.angle_gamma   90.00
#
_symmetry.space_group_name_H-M   'P 1'
#
loop_
_entity.id
_entity.type
_entity.pdbx_description
1 polymer ?
#
loop_
_entity_poly.entity_id
_entity_poly.type
_entity_poly.pdbx_seq_one_letter_code
_entity_poly.pdbx_strand_id
1 'polypeptide(L)'
;MLPRPRGTSFSSVTRAVWLAGILLLLLPIELLADQNRNNVVCREELSPARREELANKLRKITGLLDLKFDDNGFLRTGGDTTAVGGSQSAKQLLVNAINGGNVVVIEDASNSSEVAFCRVIPGRWKENAAGKPPAFVVQIDFADFDQVVGDEPALEAFNVGWGFLHELDHIVNDSADATALGDSGECEAHINQMRRECNLPERADYFSTLLPIADGTFRTRLVRIAFEQPLPAANKKKRYWVVWDANVIGGQEQNVIAALR
;
A
#
# COMPACT_ATOMS: atom_id res chain seq x y z
N MET A 1 -4.13 31.92 -86.68
CA MET A 1 -3.16 31.58 -85.68
C MET A 1 -3.61 32.17 -84.37
N LEU A 2 -4.18 31.37 -83.47
CA LEU A 2 -4.66 31.80 -82.13
C LEU A 2 -3.69 31.27 -81.08
N PRO A 3 -3.31 32.02 -80.05
CA PRO A 3 -2.38 31.56 -79.02
C PRO A 3 -3.08 30.71 -77.98
N ARG A 4 -2.37 29.66 -77.51
CA ARG A 4 -2.75 28.73 -76.39
C ARG A 4 -2.64 29.44 -75.05
N PRO A 5 -3.55 29.19 -74.11
CA PRO A 5 -3.41 29.69 -72.75
C PRO A 5 -2.37 28.90 -71.95
N ARG A 6 -1.52 29.65 -71.21
CA ARG A 6 -0.56 29.08 -70.24
C ARG A 6 -1.27 28.56 -69.02
N GLY A 7 -1.03 27.28 -68.71
CA GLY A 7 -1.47 26.66 -67.46
C GLY A 7 -0.67 27.18 -66.26
N THR A 8 -1.37 27.65 -65.25
CA THR A 8 -0.81 27.99 -63.93
C THR A 8 -0.67 26.72 -63.11
N SER A 9 0.57 26.36 -62.79
CA SER A 9 0.89 25.27 -61.85
C SER A 9 0.57 25.75 -60.44
N PHE A 10 -0.44 25.15 -59.80
CA PHE A 10 -0.66 25.32 -58.36
C PHE A 10 0.45 24.57 -57.61
N SER A 11 1.16 25.32 -56.77
CA SER A 11 2.31 24.82 -56.02
C SER A 11 1.91 23.71 -55.01
N SER A 12 2.68 22.65 -55.03
CA SER A 12 2.54 21.46 -54.16
C SER A 12 2.72 21.75 -52.63
N VAL A 13 3.02 22.97 -52.27
CA VAL A 13 3.26 23.38 -50.86
C VAL A 13 1.95 23.50 -50.08
N THR A 14 0.84 23.89 -50.72
CA THR A 14 -0.45 24.06 -50.01
C THR A 14 -1.12 22.75 -49.59
N ARG A 15 -0.80 21.61 -50.23
CA ARG A 15 -1.37 20.29 -49.87
C ARG A 15 -0.70 19.65 -48.69
N ALA A 16 0.58 19.93 -48.41
CA ALA A 16 1.30 19.38 -47.30
C ALA A 16 0.90 19.98 -45.93
N VAL A 17 0.48 21.26 -45.93
CA VAL A 17 0.07 21.94 -44.67
C VAL A 17 -1.33 21.46 -44.22
N TRP A 18 -2.24 21.11 -45.12
CA TRP A 18 -3.55 20.57 -44.73
C TRP A 18 -3.51 19.15 -44.21
N LEU A 19 -2.61 18.30 -44.69
CA LEU A 19 -2.45 16.94 -44.20
C LEU A 19 -1.78 16.88 -42.81
N ALA A 20 -0.86 17.79 -42.52
CA ALA A 20 -0.24 17.89 -41.19
C ALA A 20 -1.20 18.41 -40.12
N GLY A 21 -2.12 19.33 -40.48
CA GLY A 21 -3.13 19.86 -39.57
C GLY A 21 -4.20 18.82 -39.16
N ILE A 22 -4.57 17.92 -40.08
CA ILE A 22 -5.56 16.87 -39.81
C ILE A 22 -4.97 15.71 -39.01
N LEU A 23 -3.67 15.44 -39.16
CA LEU A 23 -2.99 14.38 -38.40
C LEU A 23 -2.80 14.76 -36.91
N LEU A 24 -2.69 16.05 -36.59
CA LEU A 24 -2.63 16.54 -35.20
C LEU A 24 -3.96 16.47 -34.45
N LEU A 25 -5.10 16.46 -35.20
CA LEU A 25 -6.46 16.36 -34.64
C LEU A 25 -6.90 14.91 -34.39
N LEU A 26 -6.14 13.92 -34.86
CA LEU A 26 -6.43 12.49 -34.70
C LEU A 26 -5.56 11.82 -33.64
N LEU A 27 -4.78 12.59 -32.86
CA LEU A 27 -4.17 12.04 -31.65
C LEU A 27 -5.33 11.68 -30.71
N PRO A 28 -5.44 10.40 -30.30
CA PRO A 28 -6.57 9.97 -29.50
C PRO A 28 -6.57 10.79 -28.21
N ILE A 29 -7.69 11.43 -27.94
CA ILE A 29 -8.00 12.15 -26.69
C ILE A 29 -7.81 11.24 -25.47
N GLU A 30 -7.73 9.93 -25.65
CA GLU A 30 -7.44 8.92 -24.64
C GLU A 30 -6.07 9.08 -23.95
N LEU A 31 -5.08 9.73 -24.60
CA LEU A 31 -3.78 9.97 -23.95
C LEU A 31 -3.80 11.07 -22.88
N LEU A 32 -4.85 11.88 -22.81
CA LEU A 32 -4.99 12.95 -21.81
C LEU A 32 -5.93 12.58 -20.66
N ALA A 33 -6.67 11.46 -20.77
CA ALA A 33 -7.63 11.04 -19.75
C ALA A 33 -7.00 10.23 -18.60
N ASP A 34 -5.73 9.84 -18.70
CA ASP A 34 -5.11 8.88 -17.76
C ASP A 34 -4.25 9.52 -16.64
N GLN A 35 -4.13 10.86 -16.61
CA GLN A 35 -3.21 11.53 -15.68
C GLN A 35 -3.81 11.89 -14.31
N ASN A 36 -5.06 11.49 -13.98
CA ASN A 36 -5.67 11.81 -12.68
C ASN A 36 -6.55 10.69 -12.12
N ARG A 37 -6.19 9.44 -12.34
CA ARG A 37 -6.85 8.35 -11.65
C ARG A 37 -6.33 8.30 -10.22
N ASN A 38 -7.16 8.73 -9.27
CA ASN A 38 -6.92 8.48 -7.88
C ASN A 38 -7.76 7.28 -7.46
N ASN A 39 -7.10 6.18 -7.29
CA ASN A 39 -7.76 4.90 -7.06
C ASN A 39 -7.73 4.44 -5.60
N VAL A 40 -7.10 5.20 -4.70
CA VAL A 40 -7.13 4.94 -3.26
C VAL A 40 -8.06 5.94 -2.58
N VAL A 41 -9.13 5.45 -1.99
CA VAL A 41 -10.17 6.27 -1.36
C VAL A 41 -10.59 5.67 -0.02
N CYS A 42 -10.84 6.51 0.98
CA CYS A 42 -11.44 6.04 2.24
C CYS A 42 -12.97 6.19 2.21
N ARG A 43 -13.65 5.34 2.96
CA ARG A 43 -15.08 5.51 3.25
C ARG A 43 -15.32 6.73 4.13
N GLU A 44 -16.54 7.27 4.06
CA GLU A 44 -16.95 8.44 4.86
C GLU A 44 -16.84 8.19 6.37
N GLU A 45 -17.07 6.94 6.78
CA GLU A 45 -17.03 6.50 8.18
C GLU A 45 -15.61 6.56 8.78
N LEU A 46 -14.56 6.54 7.96
CA LEU A 46 -13.19 6.72 8.45
C LEU A 46 -13.02 8.15 8.97
N SER A 47 -12.84 8.28 10.28
CA SER A 47 -12.77 9.58 10.95
C SER A 47 -11.59 10.43 10.44
N PRO A 48 -11.69 11.78 10.48
CA PRO A 48 -10.59 12.67 10.09
C PRO A 48 -9.29 12.37 10.87
N ALA A 49 -9.41 11.99 12.15
CA ALA A 49 -8.25 11.63 12.97
C ALA A 49 -7.52 10.38 12.44
N ARG A 50 -8.27 9.34 12.07
CA ARG A 50 -7.70 8.11 11.50
C ARG A 50 -7.15 8.33 10.08
N ARG A 51 -7.78 9.17 9.27
CA ARG A 51 -7.22 9.61 7.96
C ARG A 51 -5.87 10.29 8.14
N GLU A 52 -5.78 11.22 9.08
CA GLU A 52 -4.53 11.95 9.35
C GLU A 52 -3.46 11.04 9.95
N GLU A 53 -3.83 10.13 10.85
CA GLU A 53 -2.92 9.14 11.41
C GLU A 53 -2.28 8.28 10.31
N LEU A 54 -3.10 7.68 9.44
CA LEU A 54 -2.62 6.88 8.32
C LEU A 54 -1.74 7.70 7.37
N ALA A 55 -2.18 8.91 6.99
CA ALA A 55 -1.43 9.80 6.11
C ALA A 55 -0.06 10.17 6.73
N ASN A 56 -0.02 10.45 8.05
CA ASN A 56 1.23 10.75 8.77
C ASN A 56 2.21 9.58 8.74
N LYS A 57 1.74 8.36 9.01
CA LYS A 57 2.59 7.15 8.95
C LYS A 57 3.11 6.93 7.53
N LEU A 58 2.25 7.07 6.51
CA LEU A 58 2.64 6.92 5.12
C LEU A 58 3.64 8.00 4.67
N ARG A 59 3.45 9.28 5.06
CA ARG A 59 4.43 10.36 4.81
C ARG A 59 5.82 10.00 5.35
N LYS A 60 5.87 9.50 6.60
CA LYS A 60 7.12 9.11 7.23
C LYS A 60 7.80 7.94 6.51
N ILE A 61 7.02 6.93 6.10
CA ILE A 61 7.53 5.73 5.44
C ILE A 61 7.97 6.03 4.01
N THR A 62 7.20 6.81 3.25
CA THR A 62 7.44 7.05 1.81
C THR A 62 8.27 8.28 1.51
N GLY A 63 8.41 9.21 2.46
CA GLY A 63 9.02 10.52 2.26
C GLY A 63 8.17 11.48 1.43
N LEU A 64 6.92 11.14 1.09
CA LEU A 64 5.98 12.01 0.36
C LEU A 64 5.32 13.00 1.32
N LEU A 65 5.92 14.15 1.51
CA LEU A 65 5.51 15.12 2.54
C LEU A 65 4.10 15.69 2.33
N ASP A 66 3.67 15.82 1.06
CA ASP A 66 2.36 16.38 0.70
C ASP A 66 1.24 15.34 0.59
N LEU A 67 1.51 14.09 0.98
CA LEU A 67 0.52 13.03 0.96
C LEU A 67 -0.61 13.34 1.95
N LYS A 68 -1.85 13.35 1.48
CA LYS A 68 -3.04 13.63 2.30
C LYS A 68 -4.31 13.06 1.68
N PHE A 69 -5.34 12.90 2.49
CA PHE A 69 -6.70 12.69 1.98
C PHE A 69 -7.32 14.04 1.62
N ASP A 70 -7.98 14.10 0.46
CA ASP A 70 -8.80 15.26 0.07
C ASP A 70 -10.20 15.21 0.71
N ASP A 71 -11.00 16.26 0.48
CA ASP A 71 -12.36 16.38 1.05
C ASP A 71 -13.31 15.26 0.59
N ASN A 72 -13.02 14.61 -0.53
CA ASN A 72 -13.76 13.47 -1.05
C ASN A 72 -13.21 12.12 -0.56
N GLY A 73 -12.20 12.14 0.31
CA GLY A 73 -11.57 10.94 0.87
C GLY A 73 -10.55 10.27 -0.04
N PHE A 74 -10.16 10.86 -1.17
CA PHE A 74 -9.10 10.30 -2.01
C PHE A 74 -7.72 10.62 -1.46
N LEU A 75 -6.86 9.61 -1.41
CA LEU A 75 -5.46 9.77 -1.05
C LEU A 75 -4.70 10.41 -2.21
N ARG A 76 -4.15 11.60 -1.98
CA ARG A 76 -3.45 12.41 -2.97
C ARG A 76 -1.98 12.58 -2.63
N THR A 77 -1.13 12.43 -3.64
CA THR A 77 0.21 13.01 -3.58
C THR A 77 0.14 14.44 -4.07
N GLY A 78 0.83 15.38 -3.42
CA GLY A 78 1.02 16.72 -3.95
C GLY A 78 1.75 16.67 -5.31
N GLY A 79 1.71 17.77 -6.05
CA GLY A 79 2.33 17.85 -7.38
C GLY A 79 3.85 17.62 -7.39
N ASP A 80 4.51 17.78 -6.24
CA ASP A 80 5.92 17.45 -6.07
C ASP A 80 6.07 16.04 -5.49
N THR A 81 6.43 15.09 -6.33
CA THR A 81 6.73 13.72 -5.92
C THR A 81 8.16 13.55 -5.43
N THR A 82 8.90 14.64 -5.20
CA THR A 82 10.25 14.59 -4.64
C THR A 82 10.15 14.10 -3.20
N ALA A 83 10.58 12.86 -2.96
CA ALA A 83 10.61 12.30 -1.62
C ALA A 83 11.85 12.78 -0.87
N VAL A 84 11.68 13.13 0.39
CA VAL A 84 12.77 13.46 1.32
C VAL A 84 12.90 12.34 2.35
N GLY A 85 13.87 11.48 2.15
CA GLY A 85 14.04 10.29 2.99
C GLY A 85 12.98 9.22 2.72
N GLY A 86 12.78 8.32 3.67
CA GLY A 86 11.83 7.21 3.56
C GLY A 86 12.28 6.10 2.59
N SER A 87 11.37 5.17 2.34
CA SER A 87 11.57 4.03 1.44
C SER A 87 11.16 4.37 0.01
N GLN A 88 12.06 4.19 -0.92
CA GLN A 88 11.77 4.34 -2.35
C GLN A 88 10.81 3.26 -2.84
N SER A 89 10.95 2.03 -2.34
CA SER A 89 10.06 0.92 -2.68
C SER A 89 8.63 1.17 -2.18
N ALA A 90 8.49 1.65 -0.93
CA ALA A 90 7.18 2.02 -0.38
C ALA A 90 6.53 3.18 -1.13
N LYS A 91 7.31 4.20 -1.50
CA LYS A 91 6.85 5.29 -2.35
C LYS A 91 6.32 4.77 -3.68
N GLN A 92 7.10 3.90 -4.36
CA GLN A 92 6.70 3.36 -5.66
C GLN A 92 5.42 2.54 -5.56
N LEU A 93 5.31 1.67 -4.54
CA LEU A 93 4.10 0.87 -4.27
C LEU A 93 2.88 1.77 -4.10
N LEU A 94 2.98 2.80 -3.25
CA LEU A 94 1.88 3.72 -2.97
C LEU A 94 1.47 4.53 -4.22
N VAL A 95 2.43 5.05 -4.97
CA VAL A 95 2.17 5.78 -6.23
C VAL A 95 1.54 4.86 -7.26
N ASN A 96 1.99 3.60 -7.37
CA ASN A 96 1.39 2.61 -8.25
C ASN A 96 -0.06 2.29 -7.84
N ALA A 97 -0.37 2.20 -6.55
CA ALA A 97 -1.74 2.01 -6.08
C ALA A 97 -2.63 3.21 -6.40
N ILE A 98 -2.15 4.43 -6.16
CA ILE A 98 -2.90 5.67 -6.42
C ILE A 98 -3.21 5.83 -7.91
N ASN A 99 -2.25 5.56 -8.80
CA ASN A 99 -2.35 5.78 -10.24
C ASN A 99 -2.70 4.50 -11.04
N GLY A 100 -2.81 3.37 -10.39
CA GLY A 100 -2.99 2.06 -11.01
C GLY A 100 -4.39 1.81 -11.59
N GLY A 101 -4.62 0.57 -12.02
CA GLY A 101 -5.89 0.12 -12.59
C GLY A 101 -6.91 -0.39 -11.57
N ASN A 102 -6.51 -0.62 -10.31
CA ASN A 102 -7.36 -1.16 -9.25
C ASN A 102 -7.90 -0.05 -8.36
N VAL A 103 -9.16 -0.15 -7.94
CA VAL A 103 -9.73 0.76 -6.93
C VAL A 103 -9.55 0.15 -5.55
N VAL A 104 -8.93 0.90 -4.65
CA VAL A 104 -8.68 0.51 -3.25
C VAL A 104 -9.55 1.37 -2.34
N VAL A 105 -10.46 0.74 -1.62
CA VAL A 105 -11.32 1.40 -0.64
C VAL A 105 -10.83 1.09 0.76
N ILE A 106 -10.49 2.11 1.54
CA ILE A 106 -10.08 1.95 2.94
C ILE A 106 -11.31 2.03 3.83
N GLU A 107 -11.46 1.05 4.72
CA GLU A 107 -12.57 0.91 5.65
C GLU A 107 -12.05 0.78 7.08
N ASP A 108 -12.68 1.51 8.02
CA ASP A 108 -12.39 1.35 9.45
C ASP A 108 -13.09 0.08 9.96
N ALA A 109 -12.30 -0.87 10.42
CA ALA A 109 -12.76 -2.12 11.02
C ALA A 109 -12.44 -2.20 12.52
N SER A 110 -12.23 -1.05 13.15
CA SER A 110 -11.85 -0.98 14.57
C SER A 110 -12.83 -1.74 15.46
N ASN A 111 -12.28 -2.59 16.30
CA ASN A 111 -12.99 -3.54 17.18
C ASN A 111 -13.75 -4.66 16.46
N SER A 112 -13.37 -4.98 15.22
CA SER A 112 -13.92 -6.15 14.53
C SER A 112 -13.25 -7.43 15.01
N SER A 113 -14.05 -8.41 15.45
CA SER A 113 -13.53 -9.75 15.79
C SER A 113 -13.03 -10.55 14.58
N GLU A 114 -13.30 -10.08 13.36
CA GLU A 114 -12.92 -10.77 12.13
C GLU A 114 -11.64 -10.20 11.48
N VAL A 115 -11.16 -9.06 11.95
CA VAL A 115 -9.97 -8.39 11.42
C VAL A 115 -8.91 -8.34 12.51
N ALA A 116 -7.71 -8.84 12.22
CA ALA A 116 -6.54 -8.63 13.04
C ALA A 116 -5.62 -7.65 12.33
N PHE A 117 -5.51 -6.44 12.85
CA PHE A 117 -4.73 -5.34 12.29
C PHE A 117 -5.24 -4.85 10.93
N CYS A 118 -4.97 -5.60 9.86
CA CYS A 118 -5.40 -5.29 8.50
C CYS A 118 -5.76 -6.56 7.75
N ARG A 119 -6.63 -6.41 6.75
CA ARG A 119 -6.83 -7.42 5.71
C ARG A 119 -7.34 -6.79 4.42
N VAL A 120 -7.06 -7.40 3.30
CA VAL A 120 -7.68 -7.07 2.01
C VAL A 120 -8.73 -8.09 1.62
N ILE A 121 -9.86 -7.61 1.11
CA ILE A 121 -10.91 -8.45 0.55
C ILE A 121 -11.34 -7.93 -0.83
N PRO A 122 -11.85 -8.81 -1.73
CA PRO A 122 -12.42 -8.36 -2.99
C PRO A 122 -13.60 -7.42 -2.77
N GLY A 123 -13.55 -6.25 -3.41
CA GLY A 123 -14.65 -5.29 -3.42
C GLY A 123 -15.72 -5.65 -4.46
N ARG A 124 -16.92 -5.11 -4.29
CA ARG A 124 -18.03 -5.29 -5.23
C ARG A 124 -18.65 -3.95 -5.60
N TRP A 125 -18.85 -3.73 -6.89
CA TRP A 125 -19.60 -2.60 -7.38
C TRP A 125 -21.10 -2.81 -7.08
N LYS A 126 -21.80 -1.76 -6.63
CA LYS A 126 -23.25 -1.81 -6.37
C LYS A 126 -24.07 -2.04 -7.63
N GLU A 127 -23.57 -1.54 -8.77
CA GLU A 127 -24.20 -1.66 -10.07
C GLU A 127 -23.44 -2.64 -10.96
N ASN A 128 -23.94 -2.86 -12.19
CA ASN A 128 -23.27 -3.71 -13.15
C ASN A 128 -21.76 -3.38 -13.24
N ALA A 129 -20.93 -4.37 -13.00
CA ALA A 129 -19.48 -4.25 -12.98
C ALA A 129 -18.83 -4.25 -14.39
N ALA A 130 -19.63 -4.42 -15.46
CA ALA A 130 -19.09 -4.46 -16.82
C ALA A 130 -18.34 -3.16 -17.16
N GLY A 131 -17.06 -3.30 -17.50
CA GLY A 131 -16.18 -2.17 -17.83
C GLY A 131 -15.67 -1.35 -16.64
N LYS A 132 -16.04 -1.71 -15.40
CA LYS A 132 -15.47 -1.09 -14.19
C LYS A 132 -14.15 -1.77 -13.81
N PRO A 133 -13.19 -1.04 -13.22
CA PRO A 133 -11.93 -1.63 -12.75
C PRO A 133 -12.17 -2.60 -11.59
N PRO A 134 -11.24 -3.54 -11.34
CA PRO A 134 -11.23 -4.33 -10.12
C PRO A 134 -11.25 -3.43 -8.89
N ALA A 135 -12.00 -3.83 -7.87
CA ALA A 135 -12.08 -3.10 -6.62
C ALA A 135 -11.68 -4.00 -5.46
N PHE A 136 -11.00 -3.44 -4.48
CA PHE A 136 -10.55 -4.10 -3.26
C PHE A 136 -10.93 -3.25 -2.06
N VAL A 137 -11.20 -3.88 -0.93
CA VAL A 137 -11.44 -3.20 0.33
C VAL A 137 -10.32 -3.58 1.29
N VAL A 138 -9.56 -2.59 1.74
CA VAL A 138 -8.58 -2.74 2.81
C VAL A 138 -9.27 -2.35 4.11
N GLN A 139 -9.51 -3.34 4.95
CA GLN A 139 -10.07 -3.17 6.28
C GLN A 139 -8.94 -3.00 7.29
N ILE A 140 -8.99 -1.92 8.07
CA ILE A 140 -7.97 -1.58 9.06
C ILE A 140 -8.62 -1.53 10.44
N ASP A 141 -8.15 -2.35 11.37
CA ASP A 141 -8.48 -2.21 12.78
C ASP A 141 -7.44 -1.33 13.47
N PHE A 142 -7.74 -0.04 13.54
CA PHE A 142 -6.87 0.93 14.19
C PHE A 142 -6.76 0.69 15.71
N ALA A 143 -7.82 0.14 16.33
CA ALA A 143 -7.82 -0.13 17.76
C ALA A 143 -6.82 -1.26 18.10
N ASP A 144 -6.62 -2.22 17.22
CA ASP A 144 -5.62 -3.26 17.38
C ASP A 144 -4.21 -2.67 17.45
N PHE A 145 -3.88 -1.73 16.55
CA PHE A 145 -2.58 -1.05 16.58
C PHE A 145 -2.37 -0.24 17.86
N ASP A 146 -3.43 0.32 18.44
CA ASP A 146 -3.38 1.05 19.72
C ASP A 146 -3.13 0.12 20.93
N GLN A 147 -3.41 -1.19 20.81
CA GLN A 147 -3.20 -2.20 21.88
C GLN A 147 -1.82 -2.85 21.86
N VAL A 148 -1.01 -2.61 20.85
CA VAL A 148 0.31 -3.23 20.73
C VAL A 148 1.30 -2.49 21.62
N VAL A 149 2.09 -3.27 22.38
CA VAL A 149 3.20 -2.76 23.20
C VAL A 149 4.50 -3.45 22.80
N GLY A 150 5.64 -2.86 23.14
CA GLY A 150 6.94 -3.51 22.85
C GLY A 150 8.11 -2.55 22.77
N ASP A 151 9.16 -3.02 22.12
CA ASP A 151 10.37 -2.22 21.89
C ASP A 151 10.10 -1.13 20.86
N GLU A 152 10.55 0.10 21.12
CA GLU A 152 10.31 1.25 20.24
C GLU A 152 10.69 1.01 18.77
N PRO A 153 11.86 0.41 18.41
CA PRO A 153 12.17 0.14 17.01
C PRO A 153 11.20 -0.86 16.34
N ALA A 154 10.67 -1.83 17.10
CA ALA A 154 9.69 -2.78 16.60
C ALA A 154 8.31 -2.12 16.43
N LEU A 155 7.88 -1.26 17.35
CA LEU A 155 6.65 -0.47 17.24
C LEU A 155 6.71 0.50 16.03
N GLU A 156 7.89 1.07 15.76
CA GLU A 156 8.07 1.90 14.57
C GLU A 156 7.98 1.08 13.28
N ALA A 157 8.45 -0.17 13.29
CA ALA A 157 8.39 -1.11 12.16
C ALA A 157 7.04 -1.85 12.05
N PHE A 158 6.13 -1.67 13.04
CA PHE A 158 4.81 -2.31 13.10
C PHE A 158 3.74 -1.32 13.51
N ASN A 159 3.14 -0.65 12.55
CA ASN A 159 2.08 0.33 12.75
C ASN A 159 1.12 0.32 11.55
N VAL A 160 0.06 1.10 11.63
CA VAL A 160 -1.00 1.15 10.61
C VAL A 160 -0.49 1.45 9.20
N GLY A 161 0.56 2.26 9.05
CA GLY A 161 1.16 2.55 7.73
C GLY A 161 1.80 1.31 7.11
N TRP A 162 2.51 0.51 7.89
CA TRP A 162 3.11 -0.74 7.44
C TRP A 162 2.06 -1.82 7.14
N GLY A 163 0.99 -1.91 7.96
CA GLY A 163 -0.14 -2.78 7.68
C GLY A 163 -0.82 -2.42 6.37
N PHE A 164 -1.11 -1.14 6.16
CA PHE A 164 -1.72 -0.69 4.90
C PHE A 164 -0.85 -0.97 3.67
N LEU A 165 0.48 -0.75 3.75
CA LEU A 165 1.39 -1.06 2.64
C LEU A 165 1.47 -2.56 2.35
N HIS A 166 1.35 -3.41 3.37
CA HIS A 166 1.28 -4.87 3.22
C HIS A 166 0.04 -5.27 2.39
N GLU A 167 -1.13 -4.74 2.74
CA GLU A 167 -2.36 -5.01 1.98
C GLU A 167 -2.32 -4.43 0.55
N LEU A 168 -1.64 -3.29 0.36
CA LEU A 168 -1.41 -2.74 -0.98
C LEU A 168 -0.50 -3.62 -1.83
N ASP A 169 0.48 -4.29 -1.23
CA ASP A 169 1.40 -5.17 -1.94
C ASP A 169 0.67 -6.39 -2.53
N HIS A 170 -0.30 -6.94 -1.81
CA HIS A 170 -1.21 -7.95 -2.35
C HIS A 170 -2.00 -7.46 -3.57
N ILE A 171 -2.48 -6.20 -3.54
CA ILE A 171 -3.32 -5.65 -4.63
C ILE A 171 -2.49 -5.27 -5.86
N VAL A 172 -1.31 -4.69 -5.66
CA VAL A 172 -0.50 -4.11 -6.73
C VAL A 172 0.44 -5.13 -7.36
N ASN A 173 1.05 -5.97 -6.53
CA ASN A 173 2.08 -6.92 -6.95
C ASN A 173 1.57 -8.37 -6.99
N ASP A 174 0.32 -8.64 -6.55
CA ASP A 174 -0.26 -10.00 -6.44
C ASP A 174 0.63 -10.94 -5.59
N SER A 175 1.33 -10.36 -4.61
CA SER A 175 2.26 -11.08 -3.74
C SER A 175 1.51 -11.96 -2.74
N ALA A 176 2.12 -13.07 -2.35
CA ALA A 176 1.53 -14.04 -1.42
C ALA A 176 2.14 -13.93 -0.02
N ASP A 177 1.30 -14.21 0.99
CA ASP A 177 1.75 -14.41 2.36
C ASP A 177 2.47 -15.73 2.56
N ALA A 178 3.20 -15.83 3.67
CA ALA A 178 3.82 -17.07 4.09
C ALA A 178 2.78 -18.16 4.38
N THR A 179 3.02 -19.36 3.91
CA THR A 179 2.16 -20.53 4.14
C THR A 179 2.74 -21.52 5.13
N ALA A 180 4.00 -21.35 5.54
CA ALA A 180 4.70 -22.23 6.46
C ALA A 180 5.55 -21.46 7.48
N LEU A 181 5.73 -22.03 8.68
CA LEU A 181 6.62 -21.47 9.70
C LEU A 181 8.06 -21.38 9.18
N GLY A 182 8.71 -20.26 9.46
CA GLY A 182 10.07 -19.97 9.01
C GLY A 182 10.16 -19.42 7.59
N ASP A 183 9.02 -19.27 6.91
CA ASP A 183 8.90 -18.52 5.66
C ASP A 183 8.35 -17.13 5.95
N SER A 184 8.86 -16.10 5.27
CA SER A 184 8.35 -14.74 5.36
C SER A 184 7.22 -14.47 4.35
N GLY A 185 7.12 -15.27 3.30
CA GLY A 185 6.27 -14.96 2.16
C GLY A 185 6.83 -13.84 1.28
N GLU A 186 6.28 -13.71 0.09
CA GLU A 186 6.71 -12.70 -0.88
C GLU A 186 6.35 -11.28 -0.41
N CYS A 187 5.11 -11.11 0.06
CA CYS A 187 4.64 -9.81 0.56
C CYS A 187 5.52 -9.30 1.69
N GLU A 188 5.74 -10.10 2.75
CA GLU A 188 6.56 -9.68 3.87
C GLU A 188 8.04 -9.43 3.48
N ALA A 189 8.56 -10.15 2.47
CA ALA A 189 9.90 -9.89 1.93
C ALA A 189 10.00 -8.50 1.30
N HIS A 190 8.97 -8.06 0.55
CA HIS A 190 8.87 -6.71 0.01
C HIS A 190 8.77 -5.66 1.12
N ILE A 191 7.91 -5.88 2.10
CA ILE A 191 7.76 -4.96 3.23
C ILE A 191 9.05 -4.87 4.06
N ASN A 192 9.77 -5.99 4.25
CA ASN A 192 11.07 -5.98 4.91
C ASN A 192 12.14 -5.22 4.13
N GLN A 193 12.11 -5.27 2.79
CA GLN A 193 12.95 -4.40 1.97
C GLN A 193 12.67 -2.92 2.26
N MET A 194 11.39 -2.53 2.32
CA MET A 194 10.99 -1.15 2.61
C MET A 194 11.44 -0.72 4.02
N ARG A 195 11.33 -1.62 5.03
CA ARG A 195 11.85 -1.37 6.39
C ARG A 195 13.36 -1.15 6.39
N ARG A 196 14.14 -1.96 5.64
CA ARG A 196 15.59 -1.74 5.49
C ARG A 196 15.92 -0.36 4.92
N GLU A 197 15.19 0.06 3.89
CA GLU A 197 15.36 1.39 3.28
C GLU A 197 15.10 2.51 4.29
N CYS A 198 14.20 2.29 5.27
CA CYS A 198 13.95 3.20 6.38
C CYS A 198 14.89 3.00 7.58
N ASN A 199 15.89 2.11 7.49
CA ASN A 199 16.78 1.74 8.59
C ASN A 199 16.03 1.21 9.83
N LEU A 200 14.93 0.51 9.61
CA LEU A 200 14.11 -0.14 10.63
C LEU A 200 14.42 -1.64 10.71
N PRO A 201 14.13 -2.31 11.86
CA PRO A 201 14.25 -3.75 11.96
C PRO A 201 13.23 -4.45 11.06
N GLU A 202 13.64 -5.59 10.49
CA GLU A 202 12.84 -6.46 9.65
C GLU A 202 12.01 -7.41 10.50
N ARG A 203 10.79 -7.72 10.10
CA ARG A 203 10.00 -8.78 10.71
C ARG A 203 10.71 -10.11 10.48
N ALA A 204 11.04 -10.81 11.56
CA ALA A 204 11.86 -12.03 11.52
C ALA A 204 11.05 -13.27 11.17
N ASP A 205 9.77 -13.31 11.58
CA ASP A 205 8.82 -14.37 11.30
C ASP A 205 7.47 -13.78 10.91
N TYR A 206 6.81 -14.36 9.92
CA TYR A 206 5.46 -13.95 9.53
C TYR A 206 4.44 -14.26 10.63
N PHE A 207 4.58 -15.41 11.29
CA PHE A 207 3.64 -15.87 12.29
C PHE A 207 3.99 -15.35 13.68
N SER A 208 2.95 -14.96 14.43
CA SER A 208 3.09 -14.64 15.85
C SER A 208 3.32 -15.88 16.70
N THR A 209 4.01 -15.74 17.82
CA THR A 209 4.27 -16.81 18.76
C THR A 209 3.77 -16.45 20.15
N LEU A 210 3.35 -17.44 20.94
CA LEU A 210 3.02 -17.21 22.33
C LEU A 210 4.26 -16.74 23.12
N LEU A 211 4.06 -15.80 24.03
CA LEU A 211 5.12 -15.39 24.96
C LEU A 211 5.46 -16.56 25.88
N PRO A 212 6.72 -17.03 25.94
CA PRO A 212 7.10 -18.14 26.82
C PRO A 212 6.97 -17.78 28.30
N ILE A 213 6.50 -18.72 29.11
CA ILE A 213 6.42 -18.61 30.54
C ILE A 213 7.45 -19.57 31.18
N ALA A 214 8.13 -19.11 32.24
CA ALA A 214 9.28 -19.81 32.81
C ALA A 214 8.93 -21.15 33.45
N ASP A 215 7.74 -21.31 34.03
CA ASP A 215 7.38 -22.49 34.82
C ASP A 215 6.42 -23.47 34.09
N GLY A 216 5.90 -23.12 32.95
CA GLY A 216 4.98 -23.96 32.16
C GLY A 216 3.63 -24.26 32.81
N THR A 217 3.35 -23.74 34.02
CA THR A 217 2.10 -23.99 34.76
C THR A 217 0.94 -23.13 34.27
N PHE A 218 1.21 -22.01 33.63
CA PHE A 218 0.22 -21.12 33.07
C PHE A 218 0.30 -21.08 31.55
N ARG A 219 -0.88 -20.95 30.90
CA ARG A 219 -0.93 -20.57 29.49
C ARG A 219 -1.04 -19.05 29.42
N THR A 220 -0.08 -18.43 28.74
CA THR A 220 -0.21 -17.02 28.41
C THR A 220 -1.19 -16.83 27.24
N ARG A 221 -1.88 -15.70 27.24
CA ARG A 221 -2.64 -15.19 26.08
C ARG A 221 -1.86 -14.13 25.32
N LEU A 222 -0.68 -13.79 25.82
CA LEU A 222 0.17 -12.82 25.17
C LEU A 222 0.90 -13.47 24.02
N VAL A 223 0.77 -12.87 22.87
CA VAL A 223 1.48 -13.22 21.63
C VAL A 223 2.48 -12.16 21.29
N ARG A 224 3.50 -12.53 20.53
CA ARG A 224 4.56 -11.62 20.11
C ARG A 224 5.02 -11.89 18.69
N ILE A 225 5.55 -10.87 18.06
CA ILE A 225 6.30 -10.95 16.81
C ILE A 225 7.71 -10.41 17.03
N ALA A 226 8.69 -11.10 16.44
CA ALA A 226 10.08 -10.69 16.45
C ALA A 226 10.40 -9.77 15.25
N PHE A 227 11.19 -8.75 15.54
CA PHE A 227 11.86 -7.92 14.55
C PHE A 227 13.36 -7.99 14.76
N GLU A 228 14.14 -8.04 13.68
CA GLU A 228 15.59 -8.16 13.74
C GLU A 228 16.28 -7.07 12.92
N GLN A 229 17.34 -6.52 13.50
CA GLN A 229 18.18 -5.56 12.80
C GLN A 229 19.63 -6.01 12.85
N PRO A 230 20.35 -6.04 11.73
CA PRO A 230 21.75 -6.36 11.69
C PRO A 230 22.59 -5.39 12.54
N LEU A 231 23.57 -5.92 13.26
CA LEU A 231 24.62 -5.16 13.95
C LEU A 231 25.94 -5.39 13.20
N PRO A 232 26.29 -4.57 12.20
CA PRO A 232 27.41 -4.84 11.30
C PRO A 232 28.74 -5.05 12.04
N ALA A 233 29.00 -4.27 13.11
CA ALA A 233 30.22 -4.34 13.89
C ALA A 233 30.39 -5.67 14.67
N ALA A 234 29.31 -6.42 14.92
CA ALA A 234 29.33 -7.60 15.76
C ALA A 234 29.02 -8.90 14.99
N ASN A 235 28.71 -8.82 13.70
CA ASN A 235 28.18 -9.94 12.90
C ASN A 235 27.03 -10.67 13.63
N LYS A 236 26.17 -9.89 14.26
CA LYS A 236 25.01 -10.34 15.04
C LYS A 236 23.78 -9.56 14.62
N LYS A 237 22.62 -10.07 15.00
CA LYS A 237 21.36 -9.35 14.88
C LYS A 237 20.86 -8.96 16.27
N LYS A 238 20.33 -7.75 16.40
CA LYS A 238 19.58 -7.33 17.58
C LYS A 238 18.12 -7.64 17.34
N ARG A 239 17.48 -8.28 18.30
CA ARG A 239 16.07 -8.64 18.24
C ARG A 239 15.26 -7.71 19.11
N TYR A 240 14.10 -7.32 18.57
CA TYR A 240 13.10 -6.47 19.19
C TYR A 240 11.75 -7.18 19.12
N TRP A 241 10.82 -6.81 19.96
CA TRP A 241 9.53 -7.48 20.07
C TRP A 241 8.39 -6.49 20.07
N VAL A 242 7.28 -6.86 19.43
CA VAL A 242 5.94 -6.35 19.68
C VAL A 242 5.11 -7.44 20.34
N VAL A 243 4.24 -7.05 21.27
CA VAL A 243 3.44 -7.96 22.11
C VAL A 243 2.03 -7.42 22.23
N TRP A 244 1.03 -8.31 22.25
CA TRP A 244 -0.36 -7.99 22.50
C TRP A 244 -1.11 -9.14 23.16
N ASP A 245 -2.34 -8.89 23.67
CA ASP A 245 -3.23 -9.94 24.21
C ASP A 245 -4.07 -10.51 23.04
N ALA A 246 -3.96 -11.81 22.78
CA ALA A 246 -4.68 -12.51 21.72
C ALA A 246 -6.21 -12.54 21.92
N ASN A 247 -6.73 -12.20 23.10
CA ASN A 247 -8.19 -12.06 23.27
C ASN A 247 -8.73 -10.67 22.94
N VAL A 248 -7.84 -9.70 22.82
CA VAL A 248 -8.22 -8.32 22.49
C VAL A 248 -8.16 -8.10 20.99
N ILE A 249 -7.13 -8.64 20.33
CA ILE A 249 -6.92 -8.50 18.90
C ILE A 249 -7.69 -9.57 18.14
N GLY A 250 -8.59 -9.14 17.24
CA GLY A 250 -9.45 -10.03 16.46
C GLY A 250 -8.66 -10.91 15.46
N GLY A 251 -9.33 -11.91 14.89
CA GLY A 251 -8.79 -12.72 13.77
C GLY A 251 -7.62 -13.67 14.10
N GLN A 252 -7.13 -13.69 15.32
CA GLN A 252 -5.87 -14.35 15.70
C GLN A 252 -5.95 -15.87 15.93
N GLU A 253 -7.11 -16.45 16.12
CA GLU A 253 -7.25 -17.87 16.47
C GLU A 253 -6.59 -18.83 15.46
N GLN A 254 -6.59 -18.46 14.18
CA GLN A 254 -6.00 -19.29 13.13
C GLN A 254 -4.47 -19.23 13.10
N ASN A 255 -3.88 -18.09 13.44
CA ASN A 255 -2.43 -17.88 13.35
C ASN A 255 -1.68 -18.39 14.59
N VAL A 256 -2.29 -18.37 15.77
CA VAL A 256 -1.69 -18.86 17.03
C VAL A 256 -1.61 -20.38 17.06
N ILE A 257 -2.56 -21.09 16.43
CA ILE A 257 -2.59 -22.58 16.42
C ILE A 257 -1.43 -23.16 15.61
N ALA A 258 -0.92 -22.47 14.60
CA ALA A 258 0.24 -22.92 13.82
C ALA A 258 1.54 -22.99 14.66
N ALA A 259 1.64 -22.21 15.73
CA ALA A 259 2.80 -22.19 16.62
C ALA A 259 2.78 -23.28 17.71
N LEU A 260 1.67 -24.03 17.84
CA LEU A 260 1.47 -25.06 18.86
C LEU A 260 1.61 -26.50 18.33
N ARG A 261 1.90 -26.66 17.05
CA ARG A 261 2.20 -27.96 16.40
C ARG A 261 3.68 -28.07 16.05
#